data_faa441f1c0c3a5248184d10d7b1d1d06
#
_entry.id   faa441f1c0c3a5248184d10d7b1d1d06
#
_cell.length_a   1.000
_cell.length_b   1.000
_cell.length_c   1.000
_cell.angle_alpha   90.00
_cell.angle_beta   90.00
_cell.angle_gamma   90.00
#
_symmetry.space_group_name_H-M   'P 1'
#
loop_
_entity.id
_entity.type
_entity.pdbx_description
1 polymer ?
#
loop_
_entity_poly.entity_id
_entity_poly.type
_entity_poly.pdbx_seq_one_letter_code
_entity_poly.pdbx_strand_id
1 'polypeptide(L)'
;RRISIESASKMWNACGLRIGSLVTDNEIFHEKVVSEYTANLCANAIGQYIFSSILKLSKYEMREWFKTQRTYYYDLMLQLRESLKEKIPNLIVSQPESALYFVIDFKMIFNNDFDIEKFIEYCATKGKSRMYNKDHTLLLAPMTGFYYNSADGITQARIAIVEPENNLKMVPDLL
;
A
#
# COMPACT_ATOMS: atom_id res chain seq x y z
N ARG A 1 -9.57 23.18 -15.47
CA ARG A 1 -8.62 23.38 -14.36
C ARG A 1 -8.32 22.01 -13.75
N ARG A 2 -7.09 21.60 -13.74
CA ARG A 2 -6.65 20.30 -13.20
C ARG A 2 -5.56 20.51 -12.17
N ILE A 3 -5.54 19.64 -11.16
CA ILE A 3 -4.45 19.49 -10.20
C ILE A 3 -4.09 18.02 -10.22
N SER A 4 -2.83 17.70 -10.51
CA SER A 4 -2.27 16.36 -10.42
C SER A 4 -1.23 16.33 -9.30
N ILE A 5 -1.33 15.35 -8.43
CA ILE A 5 -0.36 15.09 -7.37
C ILE A 5 0.28 13.75 -7.67
N GLU A 6 1.60 13.77 -7.85
CA GLU A 6 2.39 12.60 -8.19
C GLU A 6 3.37 12.28 -7.05
N SER A 7 3.64 11.02 -6.83
CA SER A 7 4.61 10.58 -5.83
C SER A 7 5.53 9.49 -6.40
N ALA A 8 6.83 9.68 -6.21
CA ALA A 8 7.80 8.64 -6.56
C ALA A 8 7.69 7.39 -5.66
N SER A 9 7.07 7.52 -4.49
CA SER A 9 7.00 6.45 -3.48
C SER A 9 6.39 5.15 -3.99
N LYS A 10 5.25 5.24 -4.69
CA LYS A 10 4.52 4.05 -5.16
C LYS A 10 4.69 3.83 -6.66
N MET A 11 4.72 4.92 -7.42
CA MET A 11 4.86 4.85 -8.86
C MET A 11 6.22 4.30 -9.31
N TRP A 12 7.30 4.63 -8.57
CA TRP A 12 8.68 4.28 -8.92
C TRP A 12 9.35 3.36 -7.90
N ASN A 13 8.58 2.86 -6.94
CA ASN A 13 9.11 2.06 -5.82
C ASN A 13 10.26 2.77 -5.08
N ALA A 14 10.17 4.09 -4.98
CA ALA A 14 11.22 5.00 -4.51
C ALA A 14 10.79 5.80 -3.27
N CYS A 15 10.13 5.15 -2.32
CA CYS A 15 9.58 5.81 -1.12
C CYS A 15 10.66 6.47 -0.24
N GLY A 16 11.87 5.93 -0.23
CA GLY A 16 13.01 6.48 0.52
C GLY A 16 13.53 7.82 -0.01
N LEU A 17 13.28 8.14 -1.28
CA LEU A 17 13.73 9.41 -1.86
C LEU A 17 12.92 10.63 -1.41
N ARG A 18 11.72 10.42 -0.86
CA ARG A 18 10.83 11.50 -0.38
C ARG A 18 10.54 12.56 -1.46
N ILE A 19 10.25 12.13 -2.68
CA ILE A 19 9.99 12.99 -3.85
C ILE A 19 8.54 12.85 -4.29
N GLY A 20 7.94 13.99 -4.56
CA GLY A 20 6.64 14.12 -5.18
C GLY A 20 6.56 15.42 -5.96
N SER A 21 5.51 15.59 -6.73
CA SER A 21 5.24 16.80 -7.50
C SER A 21 3.77 17.16 -7.50
N LEU A 22 3.48 18.42 -7.62
CA LEU A 22 2.17 18.96 -7.90
C LEU A 22 2.22 19.65 -9.26
N VAL A 23 1.30 19.30 -10.13
CA VAL A 23 1.17 19.85 -11.48
C VAL A 23 -0.22 20.46 -11.64
N THR A 24 -0.30 21.67 -12.14
CA THR A 24 -1.56 22.37 -12.39
C THR A 24 -1.48 23.25 -13.63
N ASP A 25 -2.62 23.45 -14.29
CA ASP A 25 -2.82 24.39 -15.38
C ASP A 25 -3.34 25.75 -14.90
N ASN A 26 -3.44 25.96 -13.59
CA ASN A 26 -3.91 27.21 -12.97
C ASN A 26 -2.73 28.00 -12.41
N GLU A 27 -2.36 29.07 -13.07
CA GLU A 27 -1.22 29.93 -12.71
C GLU A 27 -1.35 30.52 -11.30
N ILE A 28 -2.52 31.06 -10.96
CA ILE A 28 -2.77 31.66 -9.63
C ILE A 28 -2.63 30.62 -8.52
N PHE A 29 -3.13 29.39 -8.76
CA PHE A 29 -2.99 28.30 -7.82
C PHE A 29 -1.53 27.85 -7.69
N HIS A 30 -0.80 27.79 -8.82
CA HIS A 30 0.61 27.45 -8.84
C HIS A 30 1.44 28.42 -8.00
N GLU A 31 1.27 29.74 -8.22
CA GLU A 31 1.96 30.78 -7.46
C GLU A 31 1.72 30.67 -5.95
N LYS A 32 0.48 30.43 -5.54
CA LYS A 32 0.15 30.23 -4.11
C LYS A 32 0.81 29.00 -3.53
N VAL A 33 0.80 27.88 -4.25
CA VAL A 33 1.44 26.63 -3.81
C VAL A 33 2.95 26.81 -3.69
N VAL A 34 3.59 27.49 -4.65
CA VAL A 34 5.03 27.77 -4.58
C VAL A 34 5.35 28.67 -3.38
N SER A 35 4.55 29.71 -3.14
CA SER A 35 4.74 30.61 -2.00
C SER A 35 4.60 29.88 -0.67
N GLU A 36 3.57 29.05 -0.53
CA GLU A 36 3.34 28.24 0.67
C GLU A 36 4.48 27.22 0.89
N TYR A 37 4.91 26.56 -0.19
CA TYR A 37 5.97 25.56 -0.11
C TYR A 37 7.35 26.20 0.20
N THR A 38 7.60 27.41 -0.25
CA THR A 38 8.84 28.15 0.04
C THR A 38 9.03 28.39 1.54
N ALA A 39 7.93 28.54 2.29
CA ALA A 39 7.99 28.65 3.75
C ALA A 39 8.51 27.37 4.44
N ASN A 40 8.35 26.21 3.79
CA ASN A 40 8.84 24.91 4.27
C ASN A 40 10.20 24.52 3.68
N LEU A 41 10.90 25.44 3.02
CA LEU A 41 12.15 25.24 2.31
C LEU A 41 12.00 24.36 1.03
N CYS A 42 13.09 23.78 0.56
CA CYS A 42 13.09 23.03 -0.70
C CYS A 42 12.89 21.53 -0.49
N ALA A 43 12.42 20.84 -1.54
CA ALA A 43 12.41 19.39 -1.56
C ALA A 43 13.84 18.82 -1.46
N ASN A 44 13.96 17.59 -0.96
CA ASN A 44 15.22 16.88 -0.79
C ASN A 44 16.05 16.89 -2.09
N ALA A 45 17.12 17.69 -2.13
CA ALA A 45 17.96 17.86 -3.31
C ALA A 45 18.69 16.56 -3.73
N ILE A 46 19.14 15.78 -2.76
CA ILE A 46 19.79 14.48 -3.03
C ILE A 46 18.79 13.51 -3.67
N GLY A 47 17.58 13.44 -3.13
CA GLY A 47 16.50 12.65 -3.70
C GLY A 47 16.13 13.07 -5.12
N GLN A 48 16.06 14.38 -5.39
CA GLN A 48 15.82 14.92 -6.73
C GLN A 48 16.94 14.53 -7.70
N TYR A 49 18.19 14.65 -7.27
CA TYR A 49 19.34 14.27 -8.10
C TYR A 49 19.34 12.79 -8.46
N ILE A 50 19.11 11.92 -7.48
CA ILE A 50 19.02 10.48 -7.72
C ILE A 50 17.83 10.18 -8.65
N PHE A 51 16.66 10.76 -8.38
CA PHE A 51 15.46 10.54 -9.17
C PHE A 51 15.61 11.06 -10.60
N SER A 52 16.39 12.12 -10.83
CA SER A 52 16.65 12.64 -12.16
C SER A 52 17.33 11.65 -13.10
N SER A 53 17.93 10.59 -12.57
CA SER A 53 18.52 9.52 -13.40
C SER A 53 17.51 8.85 -14.33
N ILE A 54 16.22 8.87 -14.00
CA ILE A 54 15.16 8.35 -14.88
C ILE A 54 15.05 9.10 -16.21
N LEU A 55 15.52 10.35 -16.28
CA LEU A 55 15.54 11.13 -17.51
C LEU A 55 16.47 10.55 -18.58
N LYS A 56 17.37 9.65 -18.18
CA LYS A 56 18.26 8.92 -19.11
C LYS A 56 17.56 7.73 -19.77
N LEU A 57 16.41 7.32 -19.25
CA LEU A 57 15.64 6.22 -19.80
C LEU A 57 14.81 6.67 -20.99
N SER A 58 14.80 5.87 -22.03
CA SER A 58 13.87 6.03 -23.15
C SER A 58 12.43 5.77 -22.70
N LYS A 59 11.47 6.28 -23.47
CA LYS A 59 10.03 5.99 -23.23
C LYS A 59 9.72 4.49 -23.30
N TYR A 60 10.48 3.74 -24.11
CA TYR A 60 10.34 2.30 -24.22
C TYR A 60 10.77 1.60 -22.92
N GLU A 61 11.97 1.90 -22.42
CA GLU A 61 12.51 1.33 -21.18
C GLU A 61 11.59 1.63 -19.98
N MET A 62 11.09 2.86 -19.88
CA MET A 62 10.10 3.22 -18.83
C MET A 62 8.81 2.38 -18.93
N ARG A 63 8.28 2.17 -20.14
CA ARG A 63 7.06 1.37 -20.33
C ARG A 63 7.28 -0.10 -19.96
N GLU A 64 8.41 -0.67 -20.36
CA GLU A 64 8.73 -2.06 -20.01
C GLU A 64 8.95 -2.23 -18.51
N TRP A 65 9.59 -1.26 -17.85
CA TRP A 65 9.74 -1.26 -16.42
C TRP A 65 8.38 -1.24 -15.72
N PHE A 66 7.48 -0.34 -16.08
CA PHE A 66 6.13 -0.28 -15.51
C PHE A 66 5.32 -1.55 -15.79
N LYS A 67 5.44 -2.12 -16.96
CA LYS A 67 4.78 -3.38 -17.31
C LYS A 67 5.25 -4.51 -16.40
N THR A 68 6.57 -4.65 -16.24
CA THR A 68 7.17 -5.67 -15.37
C THR A 68 6.69 -5.51 -13.92
N GLN A 69 6.72 -4.27 -13.39
CA GLN A 69 6.24 -4.00 -12.02
C GLN A 69 4.76 -4.35 -11.86
N ARG A 70 3.91 -3.94 -12.80
CA ARG A 70 2.47 -4.23 -12.75
C ARG A 70 2.19 -5.73 -12.77
N THR A 71 2.83 -6.46 -13.66
CA THR A 71 2.66 -7.92 -13.75
C THR A 71 3.10 -8.58 -12.43
N TYR A 72 4.27 -8.24 -11.93
CA TYR A 72 4.78 -8.79 -10.67
C TYR A 72 3.82 -8.59 -9.49
N TYR A 73 3.37 -7.37 -9.23
CA TYR A 73 2.45 -7.10 -8.12
C TYR A 73 1.07 -7.68 -8.33
N TYR A 74 0.56 -7.65 -9.56
CA TYR A 74 -0.75 -8.20 -9.88
C TYR A 74 -0.79 -9.72 -9.63
N ASP A 75 0.20 -10.44 -10.09
CA ASP A 75 0.29 -11.89 -9.92
C ASP A 75 0.40 -12.28 -8.44
N LEU A 76 1.23 -11.57 -7.66
CA LEU A 76 1.35 -11.78 -6.22
C LEU A 76 0.02 -11.51 -5.48
N MET A 77 -0.66 -10.42 -5.82
CA MET A 77 -1.94 -10.08 -5.20
C MET A 77 -3.04 -11.10 -5.53
N LEU A 78 -3.10 -11.56 -6.77
CA LEU A 78 -4.07 -12.58 -7.16
C LEU A 78 -3.81 -13.90 -6.43
N GLN A 79 -2.57 -14.37 -6.41
CA GLN A 79 -2.21 -15.61 -5.72
C GLN A 79 -2.56 -15.54 -4.23
N LEU A 80 -2.19 -14.45 -3.56
CA LEU A 80 -2.51 -14.28 -2.14
C LEU A 80 -4.01 -14.19 -1.91
N ARG A 81 -4.74 -13.47 -2.75
CA ARG A 81 -6.19 -13.36 -2.68
C ARG A 81 -6.88 -14.73 -2.77
N GLU A 82 -6.52 -15.52 -3.76
CA GLU A 82 -7.14 -16.85 -3.94
C GLU A 82 -6.77 -17.80 -2.78
N SER A 83 -5.52 -17.76 -2.31
CA SER A 83 -5.10 -18.56 -1.14
C SER A 83 -5.85 -18.15 0.14
N LEU A 84 -6.09 -16.86 0.36
CA LEU A 84 -6.89 -16.38 1.50
C LEU A 84 -8.33 -16.85 1.42
N LYS A 85 -8.96 -16.77 0.25
CA LYS A 85 -10.35 -17.21 0.05
C LYS A 85 -10.53 -18.73 0.20
N GLU A 86 -9.55 -19.48 -0.26
CA GLU A 86 -9.55 -20.95 -0.12
C GLU A 86 -9.40 -21.34 1.36
N LYS A 87 -8.49 -20.70 2.08
CA LYS A 87 -8.14 -21.10 3.44
C LYS A 87 -9.11 -20.57 4.49
N ILE A 88 -9.69 -19.40 4.26
CA ILE A 88 -10.58 -18.73 5.22
C ILE A 88 -11.96 -18.53 4.55
N PRO A 89 -12.86 -19.50 4.67
CA PRO A 89 -14.21 -19.37 4.12
C PRO A 89 -14.94 -18.14 4.68
N ASN A 90 -15.69 -17.45 3.83
CA ASN A 90 -16.43 -16.24 4.14
C ASN A 90 -15.56 -14.98 4.41
N LEU A 91 -14.24 -15.05 4.30
CA LEU A 91 -13.42 -13.86 4.28
C LEU A 91 -13.71 -13.06 3.00
N ILE A 92 -14.14 -11.80 3.15
CA ILE A 92 -14.30 -10.91 2.01
C ILE A 92 -12.91 -10.36 1.66
N VAL A 93 -12.50 -10.53 0.41
CA VAL A 93 -11.21 -10.02 -0.08
C VAL A 93 -11.47 -9.18 -1.32
N SER A 94 -11.10 -7.90 -1.27
CA SER A 94 -11.28 -6.99 -2.39
C SER A 94 -10.52 -7.46 -3.64
N GLN A 95 -11.02 -7.07 -4.82
CA GLN A 95 -10.33 -7.34 -6.08
C GLN A 95 -9.12 -6.39 -6.19
N PRO A 96 -7.91 -6.90 -6.44
CA PRO A 96 -6.76 -6.05 -6.70
C PRO A 96 -6.87 -5.44 -8.11
N GLU A 97 -7.07 -4.14 -8.20
CA GLU A 97 -7.20 -3.42 -9.47
C GLU A 97 -6.03 -2.49 -9.72
N SER A 98 -5.38 -2.01 -8.66
CA SER A 98 -4.27 -1.07 -8.75
C SER A 98 -3.44 -1.03 -7.47
N ALA A 99 -2.30 -0.35 -7.53
CA ALA A 99 -1.36 -0.19 -6.41
C ALA A 99 -0.81 -1.53 -5.90
N LEU A 100 -0.48 -1.59 -4.61
CA LEU A 100 0.09 -2.78 -3.95
C LEU A 100 -0.68 -3.10 -2.66
N TYR A 101 -1.96 -2.80 -2.63
CA TYR A 101 -2.83 -2.98 -1.48
C TYR A 101 -4.14 -3.64 -1.87
N PHE A 102 -4.68 -4.44 -0.97
CA PHE A 102 -6.07 -4.83 -0.99
C PHE A 102 -6.63 -4.94 0.44
N VAL A 103 -7.95 -4.99 0.54
CA VAL A 103 -8.66 -5.01 1.82
C VAL A 103 -9.25 -6.39 2.04
N ILE A 104 -9.12 -6.86 3.27
CA ILE A 104 -9.86 -8.02 3.79
C ILE A 104 -10.89 -7.54 4.80
N ASP A 105 -12.04 -8.22 4.84
CA ASP A 105 -13.13 -7.89 5.77
C ASP A 105 -13.64 -9.16 6.45
N PHE A 106 -13.63 -9.15 7.76
CA PHE A 106 -14.05 -10.26 8.62
C PHE A 106 -15.54 -10.25 8.97
N LYS A 107 -16.30 -9.29 8.44
CA LYS A 107 -17.71 -9.09 8.76
C LYS A 107 -18.57 -10.34 8.59
N MET A 108 -18.33 -11.14 7.55
CA MET A 108 -19.09 -12.36 7.28
C MET A 108 -18.68 -13.55 8.17
N ILE A 109 -17.58 -13.42 8.92
CA ILE A 109 -17.09 -14.43 9.86
C ILE A 109 -17.56 -14.11 11.28
N PHE A 110 -17.37 -12.83 11.72
CA PHE A 110 -17.56 -12.42 13.11
C PHE A 110 -18.67 -11.37 13.29
N ASN A 111 -19.38 -11.01 12.24
CA ASN A 111 -20.30 -9.88 12.21
C ASN A 111 -19.62 -8.56 12.63
N ASN A 112 -20.37 -7.62 13.22
CA ASN A 112 -19.83 -6.34 13.66
C ASN A 112 -19.22 -6.39 15.08
N ASP A 113 -19.17 -7.56 15.71
CA ASP A 113 -18.58 -7.74 17.05
C ASP A 113 -17.04 -7.85 16.99
N PHE A 114 -16.49 -8.00 15.77
CA PHE A 114 -15.04 -8.07 15.56
C PHE A 114 -14.44 -6.68 15.50
N ASP A 115 -13.40 -6.46 16.30
CA ASP A 115 -12.64 -5.23 16.35
C ASP A 115 -11.24 -5.46 15.77
N ILE A 116 -11.02 -4.94 14.58
CA ILE A 116 -9.76 -5.12 13.84
C ILE A 116 -8.56 -4.50 14.55
N GLU A 117 -8.74 -3.41 15.29
CA GLU A 117 -7.63 -2.76 16.01
C GLU A 117 -7.15 -3.64 17.15
N LYS A 118 -8.07 -4.23 17.93
CA LYS A 118 -7.73 -5.19 18.98
C LYS A 118 -7.08 -6.46 18.43
N PHE A 119 -7.54 -6.93 17.27
CA PHE A 119 -6.91 -8.07 16.62
C PHE A 119 -5.47 -7.78 16.21
N ILE A 120 -5.22 -6.62 15.62
CA ILE A 120 -3.86 -6.19 15.22
C ILE A 120 -2.98 -5.98 16.46
N GLU A 121 -3.52 -5.37 17.53
CA GLU A 121 -2.79 -5.25 18.79
C GLU A 121 -2.43 -6.61 19.39
N TYR A 122 -3.36 -7.56 19.35
CA TYR A 122 -3.08 -8.93 19.77
C TYR A 122 -1.97 -9.56 18.93
N CYS A 123 -2.00 -9.45 17.61
CA CYS A 123 -0.95 -9.95 16.72
C CYS A 123 0.41 -9.31 17.04
N ALA A 124 0.43 -8.01 17.32
CA ALA A 124 1.67 -7.29 17.62
C ALA A 124 2.29 -7.65 18.98
N THR A 125 1.47 -8.02 19.96
CA THR A 125 1.91 -8.20 21.36
C THR A 125 1.97 -9.64 21.82
N LYS A 126 1.05 -10.48 21.39
CA LYS A 126 0.84 -11.86 21.88
C LYS A 126 0.71 -12.90 20.80
N GLY A 127 0.06 -12.54 19.67
CA GLY A 127 -0.28 -13.46 18.60
C GLY A 127 0.97 -13.94 17.87
N LYS A 128 1.30 -15.21 18.05
CA LYS A 128 2.43 -15.86 17.38
C LYS A 128 2.00 -17.21 16.86
N SER A 129 2.42 -17.53 15.64
CA SER A 129 2.28 -18.84 15.05
C SER A 129 3.67 -19.42 14.76
N ARG A 130 3.87 -20.68 15.15
CA ARG A 130 5.16 -21.35 14.92
C ARG A 130 5.17 -22.03 13.57
N MET A 131 5.95 -21.49 12.64
CA MET A 131 6.13 -22.01 11.30
C MET A 131 7.62 -22.13 10.99
N TYR A 132 8.03 -23.18 10.31
CA TYR A 132 9.44 -23.41 9.94
C TYR A 132 10.45 -23.27 11.10
N ASN A 133 10.06 -23.73 12.32
CA ASN A 133 10.84 -23.61 13.56
C ASN A 133 11.10 -22.19 14.05
N LYS A 134 10.33 -21.21 13.58
CA LYS A 134 10.38 -19.81 14.02
C LYS A 134 8.98 -19.32 14.38
N ASP A 135 8.94 -18.37 15.29
CA ASP A 135 7.71 -17.66 15.62
C ASP A 135 7.49 -16.54 14.62
N HIS A 136 6.29 -16.50 14.06
CA HIS A 136 5.84 -15.49 13.12
C HIS A 136 4.58 -14.80 13.64
N THR A 137 4.39 -13.56 13.26
CA THR A 137 3.15 -12.82 13.46
C THR A 137 2.81 -12.06 12.19
N LEU A 138 1.57 -11.63 12.08
CA LEU A 138 1.07 -10.84 10.98
C LEU A 138 0.71 -9.43 11.46
N LEU A 139 1.27 -8.42 10.82
CA LEU A 139 0.91 -7.02 11.06
C LEU A 139 0.16 -6.47 9.84
N LEU A 140 -1.05 -6.01 10.10
CA LEU A 140 -1.95 -5.43 9.11
C LEU A 140 -2.19 -3.94 9.44
N ALA A 141 -2.74 -3.20 8.50
CA ALA A 141 -3.19 -1.84 8.78
C ALA A 141 -4.72 -1.83 8.99
N PRO A 142 -5.23 -1.36 10.14
CA PRO A 142 -6.67 -1.26 10.35
C PRO A 142 -7.27 -0.24 9.39
N MET A 143 -8.49 -0.49 8.94
CA MET A 143 -9.18 0.40 8.01
C MET A 143 -10.02 1.49 8.67
N THR A 144 -10.16 1.50 9.99
CA THR A 144 -10.92 2.49 10.76
C THR A 144 -10.52 3.93 10.46
N GLY A 145 -9.21 4.19 10.29
CA GLY A 145 -8.68 5.52 9.95
C GLY A 145 -8.80 5.93 8.47
N PHE A 146 -9.36 5.07 7.59
CA PHE A 146 -9.51 5.35 6.16
C PHE A 146 -10.92 5.77 5.76
N TYR A 147 -11.88 5.69 6.68
CA TYR A 147 -13.26 6.08 6.47
C TYR A 147 -13.61 7.36 7.24
N TYR A 148 -14.56 8.13 6.73
CA TYR A 148 -15.11 9.28 7.44
C TYR A 148 -15.77 8.85 8.76
N ASN A 149 -16.53 7.74 8.72
CA ASN A 149 -17.04 7.08 9.91
C ASN A 149 -16.16 5.84 10.18
N SER A 150 -15.41 5.84 11.26
CA SER A 150 -14.51 4.75 11.64
C SER A 150 -15.21 3.40 11.81
N ALA A 151 -16.50 3.40 12.16
CA ALA A 151 -17.30 2.17 12.29
C ALA A 151 -17.41 1.39 10.98
N ASP A 152 -17.30 2.05 9.83
CA ASP A 152 -17.37 1.38 8.52
C ASP A 152 -16.15 0.48 8.25
N GLY A 153 -15.05 0.73 8.93
CA GLY A 153 -13.80 -0.04 8.81
C GLY A 153 -13.50 -0.98 9.97
N ILE A 154 -14.41 -1.13 10.93
CA ILE A 154 -14.13 -1.83 12.22
C ILE A 154 -13.80 -3.32 12.05
N THR A 155 -14.27 -3.95 10.99
CA THR A 155 -13.99 -5.37 10.68
C THR A 155 -12.94 -5.53 9.58
N GLN A 156 -12.33 -4.43 9.10
CA GLN A 156 -11.52 -4.40 7.90
C GLN A 156 -10.05 -4.15 8.18
N ALA A 157 -9.19 -4.85 7.46
CA ALA A 157 -7.75 -4.61 7.43
C ALA A 157 -7.24 -4.46 6.00
N ARG A 158 -6.20 -3.64 5.84
CA ARG A 158 -5.47 -3.51 4.59
C ARG A 158 -4.20 -4.37 4.62
N ILE A 159 -4.04 -5.18 3.58
CA ILE A 159 -2.81 -5.91 3.31
C ILE A 159 -1.96 -5.10 2.33
N ALA A 160 -0.66 -4.96 2.62
CA ALA A 160 0.32 -4.35 1.73
C ALA A 160 1.27 -5.42 1.19
N ILE A 161 1.47 -5.46 -0.12
CA ILE A 161 2.41 -6.37 -0.78
C ILE A 161 3.81 -5.75 -0.74
N VAL A 162 4.44 -5.82 0.42
CA VAL A 162 5.77 -5.23 0.69
C VAL A 162 6.80 -6.27 1.09
N GLU A 163 6.35 -7.50 1.36
CA GLU A 163 7.20 -8.63 1.71
C GLU A 163 7.55 -9.47 0.48
N PRO A 164 8.67 -10.22 0.51
CA PRO A 164 9.00 -11.19 -0.53
C PRO A 164 7.92 -12.27 -0.68
N GLU A 165 7.81 -12.84 -1.87
CA GLU A 165 6.82 -13.87 -2.21
C GLU A 165 6.75 -15.02 -1.19
N ASN A 166 7.90 -15.50 -0.70
CA ASN A 166 7.94 -16.59 0.27
C ASN A 166 7.28 -16.21 1.60
N ASN A 167 7.37 -14.94 2.02
CA ASN A 167 6.71 -14.45 3.23
C ASN A 167 5.21 -14.27 2.98
N LEU A 168 4.83 -13.80 1.80
CA LEU A 168 3.42 -13.63 1.42
C LEU A 168 2.67 -14.96 1.39
N LYS A 169 3.32 -16.06 1.00
CA LYS A 169 2.73 -17.40 1.02
C LYS A 169 2.37 -17.90 2.41
N MET A 170 2.97 -17.34 3.46
CA MET A 170 2.63 -17.68 4.85
C MET A 170 1.41 -16.94 5.38
N VAL A 171 1.00 -15.84 4.75
CA VAL A 171 -0.07 -14.96 5.26
C VAL A 171 -1.40 -15.70 5.50
N PRO A 172 -1.87 -16.60 4.62
CA PRO A 172 -3.11 -17.34 4.87
C PRO A 172 -3.06 -18.30 6.06
N ASP A 173 -1.85 -18.71 6.46
CA ASP A 173 -1.63 -19.58 7.63
C ASP A 173 -1.44 -18.79 8.92
N LEU A 174 -1.12 -17.50 8.81
CA LEU A 174 -0.92 -16.60 9.94
C LEU A 174 -2.20 -15.83 10.30
N LEU A 175 -3.15 -15.75 9.38
CA LEU A 175 -4.41 -15.05 9.55
C LEU A 175 -5.49 -15.98 10.14
#